data_1a90f340813168d22fafb3714ae33aab
#
_entry.id   1a90f340813168d22fafb3714ae33aab
#
_cell.length_a   1.000
_cell.length_b   1.000
_cell.length_c   1.000
_cell.angle_alpha   90.00
_cell.angle_beta   90.00
_cell.angle_gamma   90.00
#
_symmetry.space_group_name_H-M   'P 1'
#
loop_
_entity.id
_entity.type
_entity.pdbx_description
1 polymer ?
#
loop_
_entity_poly.entity_id
_entity_poly.type
_entity_poly.pdbx_seq_one_letter_code
_entity_poly.pdbx_strand_id
1 'polypeptide(L)'
;MADWCLAQGLGRVTWVQSVGGGCINHGARLETESGQTCFLKTNPSAPADMFQREAEGLTALATPEGPRFPRPLLAGPDFLLLEDLVPGARQPGYWESLGRQLAALHAHRGERFGFEADNYLGSTPQPNPWTPDGHAFFAEQRLLYQARLAGRRGLLEAADLARAERLARRLPELVPEQPAALIHGDLWSGNAISGPQGEPALIDPAAHYGWAEAELGMTALFGGFSEAFYRAYDETAGLQPGWRERLPLYNLYHLLNHVNLFGVGYLGQVQGILDRFA
;
A
#
# COMPACT_ATOMS: atom_id res chain seq x y z
N MET A 1 5.98 3.81 25.55
CA MET A 1 4.64 4.38 25.27
C MET A 1 4.08 5.16 26.45
N ALA A 2 3.94 4.60 27.66
CA ALA A 2 3.38 5.30 28.83
C ALA A 2 4.12 6.61 29.15
N ASP A 3 5.45 6.59 29.23
CA ASP A 3 6.26 7.78 29.49
C ASP A 3 6.12 8.84 28.40
N TRP A 4 5.96 8.42 27.14
CA TRP A 4 5.71 9.32 26.03
C TRP A 4 4.35 10.03 26.18
N CYS A 5 3.28 9.29 26.50
CA CYS A 5 1.97 9.89 26.72
C CYS A 5 2.02 10.96 27.84
N LEU A 6 2.73 10.68 28.93
CA LEU A 6 2.93 11.64 30.02
C LEU A 6 3.70 12.88 29.54
N ALA A 7 4.78 12.69 28.77
CA ALA A 7 5.59 13.78 28.23
C ALA A 7 4.83 14.68 27.23
N GLN A 8 3.84 14.12 26.52
CA GLN A 8 2.94 14.87 25.63
C GLN A 8 1.75 15.52 26.35
N GLY A 9 1.64 15.40 27.67
CA GLY A 9 0.52 15.93 28.44
C GLY A 9 -0.80 15.15 28.27
N LEU A 10 -0.74 13.94 27.71
CA LEU A 10 -1.92 13.09 27.48
C LEU A 10 -2.38 12.38 28.76
N GLY A 11 -1.53 12.28 29.76
CA GLY A 11 -1.78 11.50 30.97
C GLY A 11 -1.64 9.99 30.72
N ARG A 12 -2.24 9.20 31.60
CA ARG A 12 -2.22 7.73 31.50
C ARG A 12 -3.25 7.23 30.49
N VAL A 13 -3.02 6.04 29.94
CA VAL A 13 -4.05 5.30 29.18
C VAL A 13 -5.12 4.82 30.17
N THR A 14 -6.35 5.23 29.94
CA THR A 14 -7.51 4.91 30.81
C THR A 14 -8.37 3.80 30.25
N TRP A 15 -8.32 3.59 28.91
CA TRP A 15 -9.12 2.58 28.24
C TRP A 15 -8.41 2.01 27.02
N VAL A 16 -8.63 0.71 26.76
CA VAL A 16 -8.06 -0.01 25.61
C VAL A 16 -9.15 -0.89 25.02
N GLN A 17 -9.39 -0.77 23.74
CA GLN A 17 -10.30 -1.64 22.98
C GLN A 17 -9.57 -2.25 21.80
N SER A 18 -9.55 -3.59 21.71
CA SER A 18 -9.05 -4.29 20.53
C SER A 18 -9.94 -3.99 19.31
N VAL A 19 -9.31 -3.71 18.18
CA VAL A 19 -9.97 -3.48 16.90
C VAL A 19 -9.57 -4.61 15.96
N GLY A 20 -10.55 -5.37 15.47
CA GLY A 20 -10.33 -6.44 14.50
C GLY A 20 -10.15 -5.89 13.09
N GLY A 21 -9.59 -6.72 12.17
CA GLY A 21 -9.52 -6.41 10.74
C GLY A 21 -8.13 -6.48 10.11
N GLY A 22 -7.06 -6.44 10.90
CA GLY A 22 -5.69 -6.62 10.37
C GLY A 22 -5.30 -8.09 10.23
N CYS A 23 -4.68 -8.45 9.09
CA CYS A 23 -4.18 -9.83 8.87
C CYS A 23 -2.77 -10.05 9.45
N ILE A 24 -2.00 -8.98 9.69
CA ILE A 24 -0.58 -9.03 10.06
C ILE A 24 -0.35 -8.47 11.47
N ASN A 25 -0.95 -7.33 11.79
CA ASN A 25 -0.77 -6.62 13.05
C ASN A 25 -2.03 -6.66 13.91
N HIS A 26 -1.87 -6.59 15.22
CA HIS A 26 -2.97 -6.40 16.16
C HIS A 26 -3.27 -4.90 16.32
N GLY A 27 -4.53 -4.51 16.17
CA GLY A 27 -4.99 -3.13 16.35
C GLY A 27 -5.69 -2.94 17.69
N ALA A 28 -5.49 -1.78 18.32
CA ALA A 28 -6.25 -1.36 19.47
C ALA A 28 -6.47 0.17 19.48
N ARG A 29 -7.64 0.59 19.91
CA ARG A 29 -7.92 2.00 20.24
C ARG A 29 -7.60 2.24 21.69
N LEU A 30 -6.90 3.33 21.97
CA LEU A 30 -6.54 3.76 23.31
C LEU A 30 -7.23 5.09 23.62
N GLU A 31 -7.68 5.28 24.85
CA GLU A 31 -8.10 6.58 25.38
C GLU A 31 -7.19 6.98 26.53
N THR A 32 -6.87 8.25 26.63
CA THR A 32 -5.99 8.81 27.66
C THR A 32 -6.77 9.67 28.66
N GLU A 33 -6.17 9.99 29.82
CA GLU A 33 -6.77 10.86 30.83
C GLU A 33 -7.17 12.24 30.30
N SER A 34 -6.52 12.73 29.23
CA SER A 34 -6.90 13.97 28.55
C SER A 34 -8.14 13.83 27.66
N GLY A 35 -8.70 12.63 27.49
CA GLY A 35 -9.80 12.33 26.57
C GLY A 35 -9.35 12.20 25.11
N GLN A 36 -8.06 12.22 24.81
CA GLN A 36 -7.56 12.00 23.47
C GLN A 36 -7.53 10.52 23.13
N THR A 37 -7.97 10.17 21.92
CA THR A 37 -7.88 8.81 21.37
C THR A 37 -6.68 8.64 20.47
N CYS A 38 -6.08 7.45 20.51
CA CYS A 38 -4.97 7.02 19.65
C CYS A 38 -5.24 5.62 19.13
N PHE A 39 -4.71 5.29 17.97
CA PHE A 39 -4.73 3.94 17.42
C PHE A 39 -3.35 3.29 17.58
N LEU A 40 -3.31 2.13 18.22
CA LEU A 40 -2.11 1.34 18.45
C LEU A 40 -2.09 0.12 17.54
N LYS A 41 -1.03 -0.04 16.76
CA LYS A 41 -0.68 -1.29 16.07
C LYS A 41 0.43 -1.99 16.84
N THR A 42 0.33 -3.30 17.02
CA THR A 42 1.37 -4.11 17.67
C THR A 42 1.62 -5.40 16.92
N ASN A 43 2.88 -5.82 16.90
CA ASN A 43 3.28 -7.13 16.39
C ASN A 43 4.64 -7.53 17.01
N PRO A 44 4.66 -8.39 18.05
CA PRO A 44 5.90 -8.81 18.69
C PRO A 44 6.87 -9.59 17.78
N SER A 45 6.36 -10.10 16.64
CA SER A 45 7.15 -10.84 15.66
C SER A 45 7.54 -10.01 14.44
N ALA A 46 7.24 -8.70 14.44
CA ALA A 46 7.61 -7.81 13.35
C ALA A 46 9.13 -7.66 13.23
N PRO A 47 9.67 -7.48 12.02
CA PRO A 47 11.02 -6.94 11.86
C PRO A 47 11.18 -5.64 12.66
N ALA A 48 12.33 -5.44 13.27
CA ALA A 48 12.54 -4.36 14.26
C ALA A 48 12.32 -2.94 13.72
N ASP A 49 12.39 -2.74 12.40
CA ASP A 49 12.19 -1.46 11.73
C ASP A 49 10.83 -1.32 11.01
N MET A 50 9.99 -2.38 10.98
CA MET A 50 8.73 -2.38 10.22
C MET A 50 7.85 -1.17 10.56
N PHE A 51 7.61 -0.92 11.83
CA PHE A 51 6.75 0.18 12.27
C PHE A 51 7.39 1.56 12.03
N GLN A 52 8.71 1.65 12.10
CA GLN A 52 9.43 2.86 11.72
C GLN A 52 9.26 3.14 10.21
N ARG A 53 9.38 2.12 9.34
CA ARG A 53 9.17 2.26 7.90
C ARG A 53 7.72 2.63 7.54
N GLU A 54 6.74 2.07 8.25
CA GLU A 54 5.34 2.47 8.08
C GLU A 54 5.12 3.94 8.48
N ALA A 55 5.68 4.39 9.60
CA ALA A 55 5.59 5.78 10.04
C ALA A 55 6.22 6.76 9.02
N GLU A 56 7.38 6.41 8.46
CA GLU A 56 8.03 7.18 7.40
C GLU A 56 7.16 7.24 6.14
N GLY A 57 6.56 6.12 5.73
CA GLY A 57 5.64 6.05 4.60
C GLY A 57 4.40 6.93 4.80
N LEU A 58 3.74 6.83 5.95
CA LEU A 58 2.59 7.67 6.30
C LEU A 58 2.94 9.16 6.29
N THR A 59 4.13 9.52 6.78
CA THR A 59 4.61 10.90 6.79
C THR A 59 4.85 11.42 5.37
N ALA A 60 5.46 10.62 4.50
CA ALA A 60 5.73 11.00 3.12
C ALA A 60 4.44 11.17 2.29
N LEU A 61 3.43 10.32 2.55
CA LEU A 61 2.14 10.35 1.85
C LEU A 61 1.22 11.50 2.28
N ALA A 62 1.47 12.12 3.44
CA ALA A 62 0.66 13.24 3.95
C ALA A 62 0.94 14.53 3.15
N THR A 63 0.52 14.54 1.89
CA THR A 63 0.71 15.66 0.96
C THR A 63 -0.49 16.60 0.94
N PRO A 64 -0.31 17.90 0.63
CA PRO A 64 -1.43 18.80 0.38
C PRO A 64 -2.34 18.26 -0.74
N GLU A 65 -3.65 18.42 -0.58
CA GLU A 65 -4.68 17.96 -1.53
C GLU A 65 -4.78 16.44 -1.74
N GLY A 66 -3.86 15.65 -1.16
CA GLY A 66 -3.91 14.20 -1.15
C GLY A 66 -4.97 13.63 -0.19
N PRO A 67 -5.18 12.30 -0.18
CA PRO A 67 -6.03 11.64 0.79
C PRO A 67 -5.51 11.86 2.21
N ARG A 68 -6.40 11.81 3.20
CA ARG A 68 -5.99 11.84 4.60
C ARG A 68 -5.28 10.55 5.00
N PHE A 69 -4.21 10.69 5.76
CA PHE A 69 -3.50 9.59 6.43
C PHE A 69 -3.48 9.83 7.94
N PRO A 70 -3.49 8.77 8.78
CA PRO A 70 -3.29 8.92 10.21
C PRO A 70 -1.87 9.42 10.48
N ARG A 71 -1.74 10.42 11.33
CA ARG A 71 -0.43 10.96 11.70
C ARG A 71 0.29 10.00 12.64
N PRO A 72 1.52 9.56 12.33
CA PRO A 72 2.35 8.82 13.27
C PRO A 72 2.67 9.67 14.51
N LEU A 73 2.48 9.08 15.69
CA LEU A 73 2.74 9.73 16.96
C LEU A 73 4.01 9.18 17.63
N LEU A 74 4.17 7.86 17.62
CA LEU A 74 5.33 7.18 18.19
C LEU A 74 5.52 5.82 17.50
N ALA A 75 6.74 5.50 17.09
CA ALA A 75 7.11 4.18 16.57
C ALA A 75 8.11 3.51 17.52
N GLY A 76 7.95 2.21 17.73
CA GLY A 76 8.87 1.33 18.43
C GLY A 76 9.14 0.06 17.64
N PRO A 77 10.00 -0.83 18.13
CA PRO A 77 10.36 -2.03 17.38
C PRO A 77 9.20 -3.03 17.21
N ASP A 78 8.20 -2.98 18.09
CA ASP A 78 7.06 -3.91 18.13
C ASP A 78 5.70 -3.19 18.15
N PHE A 79 5.68 -1.86 17.97
CA PHE A 79 4.45 -1.07 17.94
C PHE A 79 4.57 0.21 17.09
N LEU A 80 3.39 0.69 16.65
CA LEU A 80 3.18 2.00 16.06
C LEU A 80 1.94 2.64 16.69
N LEU A 81 2.11 3.83 17.28
CA LEU A 81 1.02 4.66 17.80
C LEU A 81 0.68 5.73 16.77
N LEU A 82 -0.59 5.80 16.39
CA LEU A 82 -1.13 6.67 15.36
C LEU A 82 -2.22 7.58 15.92
N GLU A 83 -2.49 8.67 15.23
CA GLU A 83 -3.76 9.38 15.32
C GLU A 83 -4.91 8.39 15.12
N ASP A 84 -5.95 8.44 15.96
CA ASP A 84 -7.14 7.62 15.76
C ASP A 84 -8.10 8.30 14.77
N LEU A 85 -8.19 7.77 13.57
CA LEU A 85 -9.20 8.16 12.59
C LEU A 85 -10.49 7.38 12.88
N VAL A 86 -11.24 7.80 13.89
CA VAL A 86 -12.55 7.19 14.22
C VAL A 86 -13.48 7.30 13.00
N PRO A 87 -13.82 6.18 12.31
CA PRO A 87 -14.55 6.26 11.06
C PRO A 87 -15.95 6.85 11.23
N GLY A 88 -16.23 7.97 10.55
CA GLY A 88 -17.58 8.52 10.39
C GLY A 88 -18.33 7.87 9.22
N ALA A 89 -19.62 8.20 9.07
CA ALA A 89 -20.38 7.81 7.89
C ALA A 89 -19.81 8.51 6.65
N ARG A 90 -19.57 7.74 5.57
CA ARG A 90 -19.04 8.29 4.31
C ARG A 90 -19.90 9.46 3.80
N GLN A 91 -19.24 10.56 3.48
CA GLN A 91 -19.91 11.73 2.87
C GLN A 91 -20.42 11.41 1.45
N PRO A 92 -21.46 12.11 0.98
CA PRO A 92 -21.81 12.10 -0.44
C PRO A 92 -20.60 12.49 -1.29
N GLY A 93 -20.36 11.79 -2.41
CA GLY A 93 -19.20 12.05 -3.26
C GLY A 93 -17.86 11.52 -2.72
N TYR A 94 -17.89 10.65 -1.71
CA TYR A 94 -16.69 10.03 -1.12
C TYR A 94 -15.74 9.46 -2.18
N TRP A 95 -16.26 8.69 -3.13
CA TRP A 95 -15.45 8.04 -4.15
C TRP A 95 -14.85 9.01 -5.17
N GLU A 96 -15.64 10.01 -5.58
CA GLU A 96 -15.15 11.08 -6.46
C GLU A 96 -14.07 11.91 -5.78
N SER A 97 -14.25 12.19 -4.48
CA SER A 97 -13.27 12.90 -3.67
C SER A 97 -11.98 12.09 -3.56
N LEU A 98 -12.07 10.77 -3.24
CA LEU A 98 -10.90 9.91 -3.17
C LEU A 98 -10.16 9.82 -4.52
N GLY A 99 -10.90 9.74 -5.64
CA GLY A 99 -10.30 9.71 -6.98
C GLY A 99 -9.47 10.95 -7.28
N ARG A 100 -10.02 12.14 -7.01
CA ARG A 100 -9.30 13.41 -7.19
C ARG A 100 -8.10 13.54 -6.24
N GLN A 101 -8.27 13.18 -4.98
CA GLN A 101 -7.20 13.23 -3.98
C GLN A 101 -6.06 12.25 -4.30
N LEU A 102 -6.38 11.04 -4.77
CA LEU A 102 -5.35 10.09 -5.20
C LEU A 102 -4.61 10.60 -6.43
N ALA A 103 -5.30 11.22 -7.38
CA ALA A 103 -4.66 11.86 -8.53
C ALA A 103 -3.72 13.00 -8.10
N ALA A 104 -4.11 13.80 -7.10
CA ALA A 104 -3.26 14.84 -6.51
C ALA A 104 -2.02 14.24 -5.82
N LEU A 105 -2.19 13.17 -5.05
CA LEU A 105 -1.05 12.42 -4.48
C LEU A 105 -0.09 11.94 -5.57
N HIS A 106 -0.61 11.32 -6.63
CA HIS A 106 0.19 10.81 -7.74
C HIS A 106 0.83 11.92 -8.60
N ALA A 107 0.39 13.17 -8.46
CA ALA A 107 1.05 14.31 -9.07
C ALA A 107 2.39 14.69 -8.39
N HIS A 108 2.65 14.17 -7.18
CA HIS A 108 3.96 14.26 -6.54
C HIS A 108 4.93 13.31 -7.22
N ARG A 109 5.75 13.85 -8.15
CA ARG A 109 6.68 13.10 -8.98
C ARG A 109 8.06 13.04 -8.35
N GLY A 110 8.68 11.85 -8.43
CA GLY A 110 10.09 11.65 -8.12
C GLY A 110 10.94 11.67 -9.38
N GLU A 111 12.23 11.96 -9.23
CA GLU A 111 13.20 11.82 -10.33
C GLU A 111 13.54 10.35 -10.62
N ARG A 112 13.30 9.47 -9.66
CA ARG A 112 13.62 8.04 -9.70
C ARG A 112 12.52 7.23 -9.01
N PHE A 113 12.45 5.96 -9.36
CA PHE A 113 11.63 4.94 -8.71
C PHE A 113 12.38 4.39 -7.47
N GLY A 114 11.65 4.04 -6.42
CA GLY A 114 12.22 3.55 -5.17
C GLY A 114 11.74 4.34 -3.96
N PHE A 115 12.46 4.26 -2.87
CA PHE A 115 12.18 5.05 -1.67
C PHE A 115 13.46 5.24 -0.86
N GLU A 116 13.42 6.11 0.18
CA GLU A 116 14.59 6.40 1.03
C GLU A 116 15.13 5.14 1.73
N ALA A 117 14.25 4.16 1.97
CA ALA A 117 14.63 2.89 2.57
C ALA A 117 13.72 1.75 2.05
N ASP A 118 14.20 0.53 2.17
CA ASP A 118 13.36 -0.66 2.03
C ASP A 118 12.27 -0.64 3.11
N ASN A 119 11.10 -1.16 2.79
CA ASN A 119 9.97 -1.26 3.70
C ASN A 119 9.27 -2.62 3.55
N TYR A 120 7.98 -2.70 3.81
CA TYR A 120 7.26 -3.98 3.86
C TYR A 120 5.93 -3.89 3.14
N LEU A 121 5.57 -4.95 2.40
CA LEU A 121 4.21 -5.22 1.92
C LEU A 121 3.62 -6.37 2.75
N GLY A 122 2.76 -6.04 3.71
CA GLY A 122 2.43 -6.94 4.80
C GLY A 122 3.66 -7.25 5.64
N SER A 123 4.05 -8.53 5.77
CA SER A 123 5.31 -8.93 6.42
C SER A 123 6.46 -9.25 5.43
N THR A 124 6.22 -9.08 4.14
CA THR A 124 7.24 -9.33 3.12
C THR A 124 8.11 -8.10 2.92
N PRO A 125 9.45 -8.21 3.02
CA PRO A 125 10.35 -7.11 2.68
C PRO A 125 10.11 -6.61 1.25
N GLN A 126 10.05 -5.29 1.09
CA GLN A 126 9.88 -4.59 -0.19
C GLN A 126 11.12 -3.75 -0.49
N PRO A 127 12.02 -4.23 -1.37
CA PRO A 127 13.22 -3.48 -1.74
C PRO A 127 12.86 -2.22 -2.53
N ASN A 128 13.49 -1.10 -2.19
CA ASN A 128 13.25 0.20 -2.78
C ASN A 128 14.54 0.93 -3.21
N PRO A 129 15.53 0.25 -3.84
CA PRO A 129 16.71 0.96 -4.31
C PRO A 129 16.32 2.00 -5.36
N TRP A 130 16.90 3.19 -5.27
CA TRP A 130 16.66 4.25 -6.24
C TRP A 130 17.07 3.83 -7.64
N THR A 131 16.12 3.76 -8.57
CA THR A 131 16.26 3.27 -9.94
C THR A 131 15.70 4.30 -10.92
N PRO A 132 16.44 4.72 -11.96
CA PRO A 132 15.94 5.72 -12.91
C PRO A 132 14.89 5.17 -13.90
N ASP A 133 14.88 3.88 -14.16
CA ASP A 133 14.02 3.19 -15.12
C ASP A 133 12.89 2.45 -14.40
N GLY A 134 11.63 2.83 -14.69
CA GLY A 134 10.45 2.23 -14.08
C GLY A 134 10.22 0.78 -14.49
N HIS A 135 10.56 0.39 -15.72
CA HIS A 135 10.43 -1.00 -16.17
C HIS A 135 11.43 -1.89 -15.43
N ALA A 136 12.68 -1.44 -15.30
CA ALA A 136 13.70 -2.17 -14.53
C ALA A 136 13.34 -2.26 -13.04
N PHE A 137 12.83 -1.15 -12.46
CA PHE A 137 12.36 -1.15 -11.06
C PHE A 137 11.22 -2.14 -10.83
N PHE A 138 10.17 -2.08 -11.64
CA PHE A 138 9.02 -2.96 -11.50
C PHE A 138 9.38 -4.42 -11.79
N ALA A 139 10.21 -4.68 -12.80
CA ALA A 139 10.72 -6.02 -13.11
C ALA A 139 11.46 -6.63 -11.92
N GLU A 140 12.51 -5.98 -11.45
CA GLU A 140 13.45 -6.58 -10.48
C GLU A 140 12.97 -6.45 -9.04
N GLN A 141 12.45 -5.27 -8.64
CA GLN A 141 12.13 -4.99 -7.24
C GLN A 141 10.69 -5.37 -6.88
N ARG A 142 9.84 -5.65 -7.87
CA ARG A 142 8.46 -6.04 -7.66
C ARG A 142 8.20 -7.47 -8.14
N LEU A 143 8.17 -7.70 -9.46
CA LEU A 143 7.78 -8.99 -10.02
C LEU A 143 8.78 -10.10 -9.67
N LEU A 144 10.03 -9.94 -10.06
CA LEU A 144 11.03 -11.01 -9.92
C LEU A 144 11.46 -11.22 -8.47
N TYR A 145 11.46 -10.17 -7.66
CA TYR A 145 11.70 -10.33 -6.22
C TYR A 145 10.68 -11.30 -5.59
N GLN A 146 9.38 -11.06 -5.81
CA GLN A 146 8.31 -11.88 -5.27
C GLN A 146 8.29 -13.29 -5.88
N ALA A 147 8.48 -13.41 -7.21
CA ALA A 147 8.53 -14.70 -7.89
C ALA A 147 9.68 -15.58 -7.41
N ARG A 148 10.88 -15.00 -7.28
CA ARG A 148 12.07 -15.71 -6.74
C ARG A 148 11.87 -16.10 -5.28
N LEU A 149 11.21 -15.26 -4.47
CA LEU A 149 10.89 -15.59 -3.08
C LEU A 149 9.93 -16.79 -3.02
N ALA A 150 8.85 -16.78 -3.83
CA ALA A 150 7.91 -17.89 -3.92
C ALA A 150 8.59 -19.19 -4.42
N GLY A 151 9.48 -19.10 -5.41
CA GLY A 151 10.27 -20.23 -5.89
C GLY A 151 11.18 -20.82 -4.81
N ARG A 152 11.90 -19.99 -4.05
CA ARG A 152 12.75 -20.46 -2.91
C ARG A 152 11.93 -21.16 -1.81
N ARG A 153 10.66 -20.80 -1.65
CA ARG A 153 9.73 -21.41 -0.69
C ARG A 153 9.00 -22.66 -1.24
N GLY A 154 9.25 -23.03 -2.50
CA GLY A 154 8.58 -24.14 -3.16
C GLY A 154 7.09 -23.87 -3.48
N LEU A 155 6.67 -22.61 -3.51
CA LEU A 155 5.30 -22.17 -3.79
C LEU A 155 5.09 -21.83 -5.27
N LEU A 156 6.16 -21.67 -6.04
CA LEU A 156 6.13 -21.38 -7.47
C LEU A 156 7.09 -22.34 -8.19
N GLU A 157 6.60 -22.99 -9.25
CA GLU A 157 7.40 -23.93 -10.04
C GLU A 157 8.42 -23.20 -10.93
N ALA A 158 9.47 -23.91 -11.34
CA ALA A 158 10.50 -23.36 -12.22
C ALA A 158 9.93 -22.85 -13.57
N ALA A 159 8.89 -23.51 -14.09
CA ALA A 159 8.22 -23.09 -15.31
C ALA A 159 7.52 -21.73 -15.14
N ASP A 160 6.86 -21.49 -14.00
CA ASP A 160 6.20 -20.24 -13.69
C ASP A 160 7.21 -19.11 -13.45
N LEU A 161 8.33 -19.41 -12.77
CA LEU A 161 9.42 -18.46 -12.62
C LEU A 161 10.00 -18.04 -13.98
N ALA A 162 10.24 -19.00 -14.89
CA ALA A 162 10.71 -18.70 -16.25
C ALA A 162 9.70 -17.84 -17.04
N ARG A 163 8.37 -18.04 -16.83
CA ARG A 163 7.32 -17.17 -17.41
C ARG A 163 7.38 -15.76 -16.82
N ALA A 164 7.53 -15.62 -15.51
CA ALA A 164 7.69 -14.32 -14.86
C ALA A 164 8.93 -13.57 -15.36
N GLU A 165 10.04 -14.27 -15.61
CA GLU A 165 11.25 -13.70 -16.23
C GLU A 165 11.03 -13.24 -17.68
N ARG A 166 10.26 -14.00 -18.47
CA ARG A 166 9.90 -13.57 -19.83
C ARG A 166 9.03 -12.33 -19.79
N LEU A 167 8.00 -12.31 -18.95
CA LEU A 167 7.12 -11.15 -18.75
C LEU A 167 7.93 -9.91 -18.34
N ALA A 168 8.84 -10.05 -17.38
CA ALA A 168 9.69 -8.95 -16.92
C ALA A 168 10.49 -8.31 -18.07
N ARG A 169 11.04 -9.12 -18.99
CA ARG A 169 11.75 -8.61 -20.19
C ARG A 169 10.83 -7.90 -21.19
N ARG A 170 9.55 -8.24 -21.20
CA ARG A 170 8.56 -7.67 -22.13
C ARG A 170 7.84 -6.43 -21.58
N LEU A 171 8.10 -6.04 -20.33
CA LEU A 171 7.44 -4.86 -19.74
C LEU A 171 7.51 -3.60 -20.62
N PRO A 172 8.65 -3.26 -21.28
CA PRO A 172 8.71 -2.10 -22.16
C PRO A 172 7.77 -2.16 -23.39
N GLU A 173 7.35 -3.37 -23.80
CA GLU A 173 6.39 -3.56 -24.89
C GLU A 173 4.94 -3.45 -24.40
N LEU A 174 4.69 -3.78 -23.12
CA LEU A 174 3.35 -3.94 -22.55
C LEU A 174 2.89 -2.71 -21.76
N VAL A 175 3.82 -1.96 -21.20
CA VAL A 175 3.58 -0.83 -20.32
C VAL A 175 4.23 0.42 -20.92
N PRO A 176 3.47 1.48 -21.20
CA PRO A 176 4.05 2.74 -21.66
C PRO A 176 4.95 3.35 -20.59
N GLU A 177 5.90 4.17 -20.98
CA GLU A 177 6.69 4.96 -20.05
C GLU A 177 5.78 5.85 -19.21
N GLN A 178 6.01 5.83 -17.93
CA GLN A 178 5.29 6.62 -16.92
C GLN A 178 6.31 7.23 -15.95
N PRO A 179 6.06 8.44 -15.45
CA PRO A 179 6.92 9.03 -14.42
C PRO A 179 6.79 8.27 -13.10
N ALA A 180 7.80 8.36 -12.27
CA ALA A 180 7.73 7.91 -10.88
C ALA A 180 6.76 8.81 -10.12
N ALA A 181 5.73 8.24 -9.50
CA ALA A 181 4.74 8.90 -8.68
C ALA A 181 4.82 8.37 -7.25
N LEU A 182 4.61 9.24 -6.26
CA LEU A 182 4.45 8.79 -4.89
C LEU A 182 3.14 8.03 -4.76
N ILE A 183 3.20 6.75 -4.41
CA ILE A 183 2.04 5.86 -4.30
C ILE A 183 1.91 5.27 -2.90
N HIS A 184 0.70 4.87 -2.54
CA HIS A 184 0.39 4.15 -1.31
C HIS A 184 1.03 2.76 -1.28
N GLY A 185 1.03 2.06 -2.42
CA GLY A 185 1.70 0.78 -2.62
C GLY A 185 0.94 -0.47 -2.15
N ASP A 186 -0.18 -0.31 -1.41
CA ASP A 186 -1.08 -1.40 -0.99
C ASP A 186 -2.54 -0.93 -0.93
N LEU A 187 -3.02 -0.28 -1.98
CA LEU A 187 -4.33 0.39 -1.99
C LEU A 187 -5.47 -0.56 -2.42
N TRP A 188 -5.90 -1.44 -1.53
CA TRP A 188 -7.13 -2.20 -1.68
C TRP A 188 -8.27 -1.59 -0.83
N SER A 189 -9.52 -2.08 -1.00
CA SER A 189 -10.69 -1.48 -0.34
C SER A 189 -10.66 -1.51 1.19
N GLY A 190 -9.92 -2.45 1.80
CA GLY A 190 -9.74 -2.50 3.25
C GLY A 190 -8.85 -1.39 3.80
N ASN A 191 -7.98 -0.81 2.97
CA ASN A 191 -7.11 0.29 3.33
C ASN A 191 -7.72 1.67 3.00
N ALA A 192 -8.93 1.70 2.42
CA ALA A 192 -9.70 2.92 2.14
C ALA A 192 -10.84 3.06 3.14
N ILE A 193 -10.64 3.86 4.18
CA ILE A 193 -11.59 4.11 5.25
C ILE A 193 -12.20 5.51 5.14
N SER A 194 -13.23 5.79 5.95
CA SER A 194 -13.69 7.17 6.18
C SER A 194 -12.98 7.77 7.38
N GLY A 195 -12.60 9.03 7.31
CA GLY A 195 -12.16 9.80 8.46
C GLY A 195 -13.34 10.20 9.37
N PRO A 196 -13.08 10.95 10.48
CA PRO A 196 -14.09 11.29 11.47
C PRO A 196 -15.28 12.10 10.92
N GLN A 197 -15.08 12.86 9.85
CA GLN A 197 -16.12 13.65 9.19
C GLN A 197 -16.72 12.92 7.99
N GLY A 198 -16.32 11.67 7.72
CA GLY A 198 -16.75 10.88 6.57
C GLY A 198 -15.97 11.13 5.28
N GLU A 199 -14.90 11.92 5.36
CA GLU A 199 -13.94 12.16 4.28
C GLU A 199 -13.11 10.92 3.95
N PRO A 200 -12.55 10.79 2.73
CA PRO A 200 -11.64 9.72 2.39
C PRO A 200 -10.36 9.74 3.24
N ALA A 201 -9.99 8.59 3.77
CA ALA A 201 -8.73 8.38 4.46
C ALA A 201 -8.13 7.02 4.10
N LEU A 202 -6.80 6.95 4.06
CA LEU A 202 -6.03 5.75 3.71
C LEU A 202 -5.13 5.34 4.86
N ILE A 203 -4.96 4.03 5.04
CA ILE A 203 -4.18 3.41 6.12
C ILE A 203 -3.28 2.29 5.57
N ASP A 204 -2.30 1.85 6.35
CA ASP A 204 -1.46 0.67 6.09
C ASP A 204 -0.69 0.73 4.75
N PRO A 205 0.11 1.78 4.49
CA PRO A 205 0.82 1.92 3.24
C PRO A 205 2.09 1.07 3.17
N ALA A 206 2.47 0.74 1.92
CA ALA A 206 3.79 0.27 1.52
C ALA A 206 4.43 1.31 0.58
N ALA A 207 4.59 2.55 1.07
CA ALA A 207 4.86 3.75 0.29
C ALA A 207 6.17 3.67 -0.50
N HIS A 208 6.13 4.12 -1.73
CA HIS A 208 7.30 4.29 -2.58
C HIS A 208 6.97 5.13 -3.83
N TYR A 209 8.01 5.56 -4.55
CA TYR A 209 7.83 6.10 -5.90
C TYR A 209 7.73 4.94 -6.88
N GLY A 210 6.54 4.77 -7.46
CA GLY A 210 6.17 3.71 -8.40
C GLY A 210 5.35 4.26 -9.57
N TRP A 211 4.72 3.37 -10.33
CA TRP A 211 3.76 3.77 -11.34
C TRP A 211 2.39 4.01 -10.74
N ALA A 212 1.83 5.19 -10.99
CA ALA A 212 0.46 5.54 -10.57
C ALA A 212 -0.59 4.53 -11.09
N GLU A 213 -0.42 4.05 -12.31
CA GLU A 213 -1.31 3.05 -12.92
C GLU A 213 -1.22 1.69 -12.21
N ALA A 214 -0.05 1.32 -11.65
CA ALA A 214 0.09 0.09 -10.87
C ALA A 214 -0.72 0.13 -9.57
N GLU A 215 -0.83 1.30 -8.94
CA GLU A 215 -1.70 1.47 -7.77
C GLU A 215 -3.17 1.26 -8.11
N LEU A 216 -3.63 1.77 -9.27
CA LEU A 216 -5.00 1.51 -9.74
C LEU A 216 -5.25 0.00 -9.97
N GLY A 217 -4.22 -0.77 -10.27
CA GLY A 217 -4.31 -2.23 -10.33
C GLY A 217 -4.81 -2.81 -9.02
N MET A 218 -4.20 -2.43 -7.90
CA MET A 218 -4.58 -2.96 -6.58
C MET A 218 -5.99 -2.55 -6.17
N THR A 219 -6.47 -1.36 -6.52
CA THR A 219 -7.86 -0.94 -6.23
C THR A 219 -8.89 -1.83 -6.92
N ALA A 220 -8.54 -2.43 -8.05
CA ALA A 220 -9.44 -3.30 -8.83
C ALA A 220 -9.32 -4.78 -8.45
N LEU A 221 -8.19 -5.22 -7.85
CA LEU A 221 -7.89 -6.64 -7.63
C LEU A 221 -8.94 -7.36 -6.79
N PHE A 222 -9.34 -6.76 -5.66
CA PHE A 222 -10.34 -7.32 -4.75
C PHE A 222 -11.69 -6.59 -4.82
N GLY A 223 -11.81 -5.61 -5.72
CA GLY A 223 -13.00 -4.77 -5.86
C GLY A 223 -13.21 -3.81 -4.70
N GLY A 224 -14.41 -3.21 -4.66
CA GLY A 224 -14.82 -2.29 -3.59
C GLY A 224 -14.66 -0.80 -3.92
N PHE A 225 -13.91 -0.44 -4.96
CA PHE A 225 -13.87 0.91 -5.50
C PHE A 225 -14.95 1.12 -6.56
N SER A 226 -15.66 2.26 -6.50
CA SER A 226 -16.75 2.54 -7.46
C SER A 226 -16.22 3.12 -8.78
N GLU A 227 -17.01 3.01 -9.86
CA GLU A 227 -16.69 3.67 -11.15
C GLU A 227 -16.57 5.20 -11.01
N ALA A 228 -17.25 5.81 -10.04
CA ALA A 228 -17.12 7.23 -9.75
C ALA A 228 -15.71 7.62 -9.31
N PHE A 229 -15.02 6.73 -8.58
CA PHE A 229 -13.60 6.90 -8.22
C PHE A 229 -12.70 6.92 -9.46
N TYR A 230 -12.81 5.92 -10.33
CA TYR A 230 -11.96 5.82 -11.52
C TYR A 230 -12.21 6.97 -12.49
N ARG A 231 -13.48 7.37 -12.68
CA ARG A 231 -13.83 8.51 -13.52
C ARG A 231 -13.24 9.82 -12.98
N ALA A 232 -13.38 10.10 -11.68
CA ALA A 232 -12.84 11.32 -11.07
C ALA A 232 -11.30 11.33 -11.07
N TYR A 233 -10.67 10.17 -10.91
CA TYR A 233 -9.23 10.03 -11.05
C TYR A 233 -8.78 10.34 -12.49
N ASP A 234 -9.42 9.74 -13.50
CA ASP A 234 -9.09 9.93 -14.91
C ASP A 234 -9.32 11.39 -15.38
N GLU A 235 -10.42 11.99 -14.98
CA GLU A 235 -10.70 13.42 -15.24
C GLU A 235 -9.61 14.35 -14.69
N THR A 236 -8.93 13.95 -13.62
CA THR A 236 -7.90 14.76 -12.96
C THR A 236 -6.49 14.45 -13.48
N ALA A 237 -6.14 13.19 -13.65
CA ALA A 237 -4.77 12.73 -13.98
C ALA A 237 -4.56 12.45 -15.47
N GLY A 238 -5.60 12.12 -16.24
CA GLY A 238 -5.52 11.75 -17.64
C GLY A 238 -4.85 10.40 -17.84
N LEU A 239 -5.60 9.31 -17.67
CA LEU A 239 -5.06 7.95 -17.83
C LEU A 239 -4.73 7.63 -19.28
N GLN A 240 -3.66 6.88 -19.49
CA GLN A 240 -3.26 6.41 -20.82
C GLN A 240 -4.28 5.42 -21.39
N PRO A 241 -4.60 5.47 -22.70
CA PRO A 241 -5.46 4.48 -23.34
C PRO A 241 -5.00 3.04 -23.01
N GLY A 242 -5.95 2.13 -22.77
CA GLY A 242 -5.66 0.74 -22.47
C GLY A 242 -5.21 0.48 -21.01
N TRP A 243 -5.31 1.44 -20.12
CA TRP A 243 -4.91 1.26 -18.72
C TRP A 243 -5.65 0.13 -18.02
N ARG A 244 -6.94 -0.07 -18.28
CA ARG A 244 -7.72 -1.15 -17.67
C ARG A 244 -7.24 -2.54 -18.09
N GLU A 245 -6.78 -2.71 -19.32
CA GLU A 245 -6.24 -3.96 -19.85
C GLU A 245 -4.90 -4.33 -19.22
N ARG A 246 -4.16 -3.32 -18.70
CA ARG A 246 -2.87 -3.50 -18.01
C ARG A 246 -3.00 -3.81 -16.53
N LEU A 247 -4.13 -3.51 -15.88
CA LEU A 247 -4.31 -3.74 -14.44
C LEU A 247 -3.95 -5.16 -13.98
N PRO A 248 -4.34 -6.24 -14.69
CA PRO A 248 -3.94 -7.59 -14.28
C PRO A 248 -2.42 -7.80 -14.25
N LEU A 249 -1.67 -7.15 -15.17
CA LEU A 249 -0.21 -7.23 -15.17
C LEU A 249 0.39 -6.64 -13.90
N TYR A 250 -0.06 -5.46 -13.48
CA TYR A 250 0.41 -4.84 -12.23
C TYR A 250 0.02 -5.68 -11.00
N ASN A 251 -1.18 -6.25 -11.02
CA ASN A 251 -1.71 -7.09 -9.94
C ASN A 251 -0.90 -8.37 -9.73
N LEU A 252 -0.11 -8.80 -10.70
CA LEU A 252 0.77 -9.97 -10.55
C LEU A 252 1.74 -9.79 -9.37
N TYR A 253 2.24 -8.56 -9.12
CA TYR A 253 3.06 -8.26 -7.96
C TYR A 253 2.35 -8.58 -6.64
N HIS A 254 1.14 -8.07 -6.46
CA HIS A 254 0.35 -8.29 -5.25
C HIS A 254 -0.08 -9.75 -5.10
N LEU A 255 -0.46 -10.41 -6.18
CA LEU A 255 -0.82 -11.84 -6.17
C LEU A 255 0.36 -12.72 -5.79
N LEU A 256 1.56 -12.46 -6.30
CA LEU A 256 2.78 -13.15 -5.90
C LEU A 256 3.09 -12.92 -4.41
N ASN A 257 2.88 -11.70 -3.90
CA ASN A 257 3.00 -11.43 -2.48
C ASN A 257 1.97 -12.22 -1.66
N HIS A 258 0.72 -12.33 -2.13
CA HIS A 258 -0.30 -13.15 -1.48
C HIS A 258 0.05 -14.63 -1.49
N VAL A 259 0.64 -15.16 -2.57
CA VAL A 259 1.22 -16.53 -2.58
C VAL A 259 2.28 -16.66 -1.50
N ASN A 260 3.18 -15.67 -1.36
CA ASN A 260 4.23 -15.69 -0.35
C ASN A 260 3.69 -15.61 1.09
N LEU A 261 2.62 -14.88 1.35
CA LEU A 261 2.05 -14.68 2.69
C LEU A 261 1.05 -15.76 3.09
N PHE A 262 0.20 -16.18 2.15
CA PHE A 262 -0.99 -16.99 2.43
C PHE A 262 -1.03 -18.32 1.70
N GLY A 263 0.01 -18.62 0.91
CA GLY A 263 0.14 -19.91 0.23
C GLY A 263 -0.55 -19.99 -1.13
N VAL A 264 -0.65 -21.21 -1.65
CA VAL A 264 -1.00 -21.52 -3.05
C VAL A 264 -2.42 -21.16 -3.49
N GLY A 265 -3.29 -20.71 -2.59
CA GLY A 265 -4.66 -20.32 -2.94
C GLY A 265 -4.75 -19.22 -4.02
N TYR A 266 -3.71 -18.43 -4.21
CA TYR A 266 -3.62 -17.38 -5.23
C TYR A 266 -2.87 -17.80 -6.50
N LEU A 267 -2.29 -19.03 -6.52
CA LEU A 267 -1.42 -19.47 -7.61
C LEU A 267 -2.15 -19.53 -8.96
N GLY A 268 -3.41 -19.97 -8.99
CA GLY A 268 -4.18 -20.02 -10.23
C GLY A 268 -4.37 -18.65 -10.88
N GLN A 269 -4.52 -17.58 -10.09
CA GLN A 269 -4.61 -16.21 -10.61
C GLN A 269 -3.25 -15.73 -11.15
N VAL A 270 -2.15 -16.06 -10.46
CA VAL A 270 -0.78 -15.79 -10.93
C VAL A 270 -0.56 -16.46 -12.29
N GLN A 271 -0.87 -17.75 -12.40
CA GLN A 271 -0.69 -18.52 -13.64
C GLN A 271 -1.54 -17.97 -14.78
N GLY A 272 -2.81 -17.61 -14.54
CA GLY A 272 -3.68 -17.01 -15.55
C GLY A 272 -3.14 -15.68 -16.10
N ILE A 273 -2.49 -14.86 -15.27
CA ILE A 273 -1.84 -13.63 -15.73
C ILE A 273 -0.56 -13.95 -16.53
N LEU A 274 0.25 -14.88 -16.06
CA LEU A 274 1.44 -15.32 -16.77
C LEU A 274 1.08 -15.94 -18.14
N ASP A 275 -0.01 -16.69 -18.24
CA ASP A 275 -0.49 -17.26 -19.54
C ASP A 275 -0.90 -16.16 -20.52
N ARG A 276 -1.41 -15.03 -20.02
CA ARG A 276 -1.88 -13.92 -20.85
C ARG A 276 -0.75 -13.03 -21.36
N PHE A 277 0.29 -12.80 -20.56
CA PHE A 277 1.27 -11.73 -20.81
C PHE A 277 2.72 -12.22 -21.02
N ALA A 278 3.08 -13.48 -20.64
CA ALA A 278 4.47 -13.97 -20.70
C ALA A 278 4.92 -14.51 -22.06
#